data_4e52ed0902cc72548a968966688c8153
#
_entry.id   4e52ed0902cc72548a968966688c8153
#
_cell.length_a   1.000
_cell.length_b   1.000
_cell.length_c   1.000
_cell.angle_alpha   90.00
_cell.angle_beta   90.00
_cell.angle_gamma   90.00
#
_symmetry.space_group_name_H-M   'P 1'
#
loop_
_entity.id
_entity.type
_entity.pdbx_description
1 polymer ?
#
loop_
_entity_poly.entity_id
_entity_poly.type
_entity_poly.pdbx_seq_one_letter_code
_entity_poly.pdbx_strand_id
1 'polypeptide(L)'
;MLNERTASAAEDFLNMMRFNTKAVFIGNNSYGSTGIPLSYKLKSGGLVRICSRHSLLLNNEEFTNKGIAPDIIVKPTIESIKSGEDLCLERSLKEIRKMLSNK
;
A
#
# COMPACT_ATOMS: atom_id res chain seq x y z
N MET A 1 5.97 -3.40 4.75
CA MET A 1 6.15 -3.64 3.29
C MET A 1 4.84 -3.35 2.56
N LEU A 2 4.91 -2.88 1.32
CA LEU A 2 3.74 -2.62 0.46
C LEU A 2 4.06 -2.93 -1.00
N ASN A 3 3.03 -3.18 -1.79
CA ASN A 3 3.13 -3.40 -3.22
C ASN A 3 1.79 -3.05 -3.92
N GLU A 4 1.72 -3.29 -5.22
CA GLU A 4 0.54 -3.01 -6.06
C GLU A 4 -0.72 -3.80 -5.69
N ARG A 5 -0.65 -4.76 -4.75
CA ARG A 5 -1.80 -5.48 -4.19
C ARG A 5 -2.25 -4.92 -2.84
N THR A 6 -1.48 -3.98 -2.29
CA THR A 6 -1.85 -3.27 -1.06
C THR A 6 -2.92 -2.24 -1.41
N ALA A 7 -4.16 -2.46 -0.99
CA ALA A 7 -5.31 -1.67 -1.40
C ALA A 7 -6.30 -1.42 -0.25
N SER A 8 -7.17 -0.44 -0.43
CA SER A 8 -8.33 -0.16 0.42
C SER A 8 -7.93 0.09 1.90
N ALA A 9 -8.51 -0.62 2.86
CA ALA A 9 -8.23 -0.46 4.29
C ALA A 9 -6.72 -0.57 4.63
N ALA A 10 -5.95 -1.32 3.86
CA ALA A 10 -4.51 -1.37 4.03
C ALA A 10 -3.85 -0.02 3.67
N GLU A 11 -4.37 0.70 2.69
CA GLU A 11 -3.88 2.03 2.33
C GLU A 11 -4.29 3.08 3.37
N ASP A 12 -5.49 2.97 3.93
CA ASP A 12 -5.90 3.81 5.05
C ASP A 12 -4.97 3.61 6.25
N PHE A 13 -4.59 2.36 6.55
CA PHE A 13 -3.62 2.05 7.59
C PHE A 13 -2.23 2.62 7.28
N LEU A 14 -1.73 2.49 6.04
CA LEU A 14 -0.45 3.08 5.64
C LEU A 14 -0.47 4.61 5.78
N ASN A 15 -1.56 5.26 5.39
CA ASN A 15 -1.75 6.70 5.54
C ASN A 15 -1.61 7.12 7.01
N MET A 16 -2.29 6.43 7.92
CA MET A 16 -2.18 6.68 9.36
C MET A 16 -0.76 6.45 9.88
N MET A 17 -0.11 5.37 9.47
CA MET A 17 1.25 5.05 9.91
C MET A 17 2.28 6.07 9.41
N ARG A 18 2.15 6.55 8.17
CA ARG A 18 3.09 7.51 7.58
C ARG A 18 3.18 8.82 8.37
N PHE A 19 2.07 9.33 8.83
CA PHE A 19 2.01 10.65 9.45
C PHE A 19 2.05 10.63 10.98
N ASN A 20 1.84 9.46 11.60
CA ASN A 20 1.80 9.34 13.06
C ASN A 20 2.95 8.52 13.64
N THR A 21 3.82 7.96 12.80
CA THR A 21 4.93 7.11 13.25
C THR A 21 6.21 7.38 12.46
N LYS A 22 7.31 6.77 12.91
CA LYS A 22 8.59 6.72 12.17
C LYS A 22 8.72 5.45 11.31
N ALA A 23 7.61 4.87 10.89
CA ALA A 23 7.61 3.67 10.05
C ALA A 23 8.27 3.96 8.70
N VAL A 24 9.15 3.08 8.28
CA VAL A 24 9.79 3.11 6.95
C VAL A 24 9.03 2.18 6.02
N PHE A 25 8.56 2.70 4.91
CA PHE A 25 7.81 1.98 3.91
C PHE A 25 8.75 1.41 2.83
N ILE A 26 8.70 0.10 2.63
CA ILE A 26 9.60 -0.62 1.70
C ILE A 26 8.76 -1.43 0.72
N GLY A 27 9.12 -1.37 -0.56
CA GLY A 27 8.47 -2.15 -1.61
C GLY A 27 8.18 -1.36 -2.88
N ASN A 28 6.96 -1.44 -3.36
CA ASN A 28 6.48 -0.69 -4.53
C ASN A 28 5.21 0.08 -4.17
N ASN A 29 4.76 1.00 -5.03
CA ASN A 29 3.53 1.74 -4.81
C ASN A 29 2.37 0.81 -4.49
N SER A 30 1.50 1.26 -3.59
CA SER A 30 0.22 0.61 -3.34
C SER A 30 -0.72 0.74 -4.54
N TYR A 31 -1.88 0.13 -4.48
CA TYR A 31 -2.82 0.09 -5.59
C TYR A 31 -3.45 1.46 -5.92
N GLY A 32 -3.70 2.29 -4.93
CA GLY A 32 -4.35 3.58 -5.10
C GLY A 32 -5.87 3.48 -5.19
N SER A 33 -6.48 2.57 -4.45
CA SER A 33 -7.93 2.40 -4.40
C SER A 33 -8.41 2.25 -2.97
N THR A 34 -9.00 3.30 -2.46
CA THR A 34 -9.71 3.29 -1.19
C THR A 34 -11.06 3.99 -1.35
N GLY A 35 -12.01 3.63 -0.52
CA GLY A 35 -13.34 4.20 -0.53
C GLY A 35 -14.33 3.23 0.10
N ILE A 36 -15.43 3.73 0.62
CA ILE A 36 -16.49 2.90 1.17
C ILE A 36 -17.45 2.56 0.02
N PRO A 37 -17.45 1.32 -0.52
CA PRO A 37 -18.35 0.99 -1.62
C PRO A 37 -19.78 0.84 -1.12
N LEU A 38 -20.70 1.58 -1.72
CA LEU A 38 -22.13 1.39 -1.57
C LEU A 38 -22.65 0.45 -2.67
N SER A 39 -23.58 -0.42 -2.29
CA SER A 39 -24.21 -1.38 -3.19
C SER A 39 -25.64 -0.97 -3.48
N TYR A 40 -26.00 -0.91 -4.76
CA TYR A 40 -27.33 -0.59 -5.24
C TYR A 40 -27.93 -1.76 -6.03
N LYS A 41 -29.12 -2.20 -5.65
CA LYS A 41 -29.87 -3.20 -6.41
C LYS A 41 -30.56 -2.53 -7.59
N LEU A 42 -30.38 -3.06 -8.77
CA LEU A 42 -31.10 -2.64 -9.99
C LEU A 42 -32.45 -3.35 -10.06
N LYS A 43 -33.43 -2.73 -10.74
CA LYS A 43 -34.76 -3.35 -10.98
C LYS A 43 -34.68 -4.67 -11.75
N SER A 44 -33.63 -4.84 -12.57
CA SER A 44 -33.31 -6.08 -13.30
C SER A 44 -32.77 -7.22 -12.42
N GLY A 45 -32.57 -7.01 -11.11
CA GLY A 45 -31.97 -7.96 -10.18
C GLY A 45 -30.45 -7.89 -10.09
N GLY A 46 -29.79 -7.07 -10.92
CA GLY A 46 -28.35 -6.84 -10.87
C GLY A 46 -27.92 -6.02 -9.65
N LEU A 47 -26.61 -6.03 -9.37
CA LEU A 47 -25.97 -5.26 -8.29
C LEU A 47 -24.90 -4.33 -8.87
N VAL A 48 -24.96 -3.06 -8.50
CA VAL A 48 -23.91 -2.08 -8.80
C VAL A 48 -23.23 -1.66 -7.51
N ARG A 49 -21.89 -1.62 -7.52
CA ARG A 49 -21.08 -1.10 -6.40
C ARG A 49 -20.32 0.14 -6.84
N ILE A 50 -20.46 1.20 -6.08
CA ILE A 50 -19.82 2.50 -6.38
C ILE A 50 -19.10 2.96 -5.11
N CYS A 51 -17.83 3.37 -5.24
CA CYS A 51 -17.10 4.01 -4.14
C CYS A 51 -17.78 5.35 -3.81
N SER A 52 -18.13 5.54 -2.55
CA SER A 52 -18.84 6.73 -2.07
C SER A 52 -17.95 7.74 -1.35
N ARG A 53 -16.69 7.38 -1.11
CA ARG A 53 -15.73 8.21 -0.38
C ARG A 53 -14.51 8.51 -1.24
N HIS A 54 -14.16 9.77 -1.32
CA HIS A 54 -12.87 10.23 -1.81
C HIS A 54 -11.92 10.34 -0.62
N SER A 55 -10.82 9.60 -0.64
CA SER A 55 -9.84 9.60 0.44
C SER A 55 -8.57 10.31 0.01
N LEU A 56 -8.05 11.15 0.89
CA LEU A 56 -6.78 11.84 0.75
C LEU A 56 -5.78 11.34 1.78
N LEU A 57 -4.50 11.53 1.54
CA LEU A 57 -3.48 11.42 2.58
C LEU A 57 -3.72 12.49 3.66
N LEU A 58 -3.17 12.30 4.85
CA LEU A 58 -3.32 13.26 5.95
C LEU A 58 -2.69 14.63 5.66
N ASN A 59 -1.82 14.73 4.65
CA ASN A 59 -1.29 15.99 4.12
C ASN A 59 -2.13 16.59 2.97
N ASN A 60 -3.35 16.07 2.74
CA ASN A 60 -4.29 16.44 1.67
C ASN A 60 -3.84 16.08 0.25
N GLU A 61 -2.78 15.30 0.06
CA GLU A 61 -2.41 14.80 -1.25
C GLU A 61 -3.32 13.66 -1.72
N GLU A 62 -3.58 13.64 -3.02
CA GLU A 62 -4.38 12.61 -3.65
C GLU A 62 -3.51 11.39 -4.00
N PHE A 63 -3.92 10.21 -3.55
CA PHE A 63 -3.26 8.94 -3.87
C PHE A 63 -4.14 7.97 -4.69
N THR A 64 -5.39 8.32 -4.94
CA THR A 64 -6.29 7.52 -5.78
C THR A 64 -5.71 7.38 -7.18
N ASN A 65 -5.67 6.16 -7.70
CA ASN A 65 -5.04 5.76 -8.97
C ASN A 65 -3.51 5.97 -9.04
N LYS A 66 -2.86 6.46 -8.00
CA LYS A 66 -1.40 6.65 -7.91
C LYS A 66 -0.75 5.67 -6.95
N GLY A 67 -1.47 5.34 -5.88
CA GLY A 67 -0.96 4.59 -4.74
C GLY A 67 -0.12 5.43 -3.79
N ILE A 68 0.17 4.85 -2.64
CA ILE A 68 1.09 5.40 -1.63
C ILE A 68 2.49 4.91 -1.98
N ALA A 69 3.41 5.84 -2.21
CA ALA A 69 4.79 5.49 -2.55
C ALA A 69 5.57 4.97 -1.33
N PRO A 70 6.44 3.97 -1.49
CA PRO A 70 7.36 3.56 -0.44
C PRO A 70 8.50 4.57 -0.27
N ASP A 71 9.15 4.56 0.90
CA ASP A 71 10.38 5.33 1.15
C ASP A 71 11.59 4.65 0.50
N ILE A 72 11.56 3.33 0.39
CA ILE A 72 12.58 2.51 -0.24
C ILE A 72 11.93 1.63 -1.30
N ILE A 73 12.21 1.91 -2.56
CA ILE A 73 11.68 1.14 -3.68
C ILE A 73 12.44 -0.18 -3.80
N VAL A 74 11.69 -1.29 -3.78
CA VAL A 74 12.21 -2.65 -4.04
C VAL A 74 11.21 -3.35 -4.95
N LYS A 75 11.67 -3.73 -6.13
CA LYS A 75 10.85 -4.48 -7.10
C LYS A 75 11.40 -5.89 -7.25
N PRO A 76 10.55 -6.92 -7.37
CA PRO A 76 11.02 -8.25 -7.69
C PRO A 76 11.66 -8.26 -9.08
N THR A 77 12.68 -9.09 -9.27
CA THR A 77 13.29 -9.38 -10.56
C THR A 77 12.84 -10.75 -11.06
N ILE A 78 13.04 -11.02 -12.35
CA ILE A 78 12.75 -12.35 -12.92
C ILE A 78 13.58 -13.42 -12.18
N GLU A 79 14.82 -13.11 -11.86
CA GLU A 79 15.73 -14.00 -11.14
C GLU A 79 15.21 -14.30 -9.73
N SER A 80 14.82 -13.26 -8.96
CA SER A 80 14.32 -13.45 -7.61
C SER A 80 13.01 -14.24 -7.57
N ILE A 81 12.13 -14.04 -8.58
CA ILE A 81 10.90 -14.82 -8.69
C ILE A 81 11.21 -16.28 -8.97
N LYS A 82 12.18 -16.56 -9.86
CA LYS A 82 12.59 -17.94 -10.20
C LYS A 82 13.28 -18.65 -9.04
N SER A 83 14.11 -17.94 -8.26
CA SER A 83 14.79 -18.50 -7.08
C SER A 83 13.90 -18.58 -5.84
N GLY A 84 12.74 -17.93 -5.84
CA GLY A 84 11.86 -17.84 -4.67
C GLY A 84 12.34 -16.85 -3.62
N GLU A 85 13.27 -15.96 -3.96
CA GLU A 85 13.77 -14.90 -3.06
C GLU A 85 12.76 -13.76 -2.93
N ASP A 86 12.48 -13.36 -1.70
CA ASP A 86 11.70 -12.15 -1.40
C ASP A 86 12.64 -10.96 -1.12
N LEU A 87 13.00 -10.24 -2.18
CA LEU A 87 13.89 -9.08 -2.09
C LEU A 87 13.33 -7.98 -1.16
N CYS A 88 12.00 -7.87 -1.05
CA CYS A 88 11.38 -6.88 -0.18
C CYS A 88 11.54 -7.27 1.28
N LEU A 89 11.37 -8.54 1.62
CA LEU A 89 11.61 -9.07 2.96
C LEU A 89 13.08 -8.92 3.36
N GLU A 90 14.00 -9.31 2.49
CA GLU A 90 15.44 -9.20 2.74
C GLU A 90 15.86 -7.75 2.99
N ARG A 91 15.38 -6.83 2.15
CA ARG A 91 15.64 -5.40 2.34
C ARG A 91 15.06 -4.89 3.67
N SER A 92 13.87 -5.32 4.02
CA SER A 92 13.22 -4.93 5.28
C SER A 92 13.99 -5.41 6.50
N LEU A 93 14.47 -6.65 6.49
CA LEU A 93 15.30 -7.20 7.56
C LEU A 93 16.65 -6.46 7.68
N LYS A 94 17.24 -6.08 6.56
CA LYS A 94 18.47 -5.26 6.54
C LYS A 94 18.26 -3.90 7.20
N GLU A 95 17.15 -3.21 6.88
CA GLU A 95 16.85 -1.91 7.48
C GLU A 95 16.55 -2.03 8.99
N ILE A 96 15.83 -3.07 9.42
CA ILE A 96 15.59 -3.31 10.86
C ILE A 96 16.90 -3.54 11.60
N ARG A 97 17.80 -4.37 11.08
CA ARG A 97 19.13 -4.62 11.70
C ARG A 97 19.92 -3.33 11.83
N LYS A 98 19.91 -2.48 10.78
CA LYS A 98 20.57 -1.17 10.81
C LYS A 98 19.98 -0.23 11.86
N MET A 99 18.65 -0.22 12.01
CA MET A 99 17.99 0.60 13.05
C MET A 99 18.32 0.13 14.47
N LEU A 100 18.47 -1.19 14.67
CA LEU A 100 18.82 -1.75 15.97
C LEU A 100 20.30 -1.52 16.35
N SER A 101 21.20 -1.51 15.36
CA SER A 101 22.64 -1.28 15.61
C SER A 101 22.98 0.18 15.88
N ASN A 102 22.09 1.11 15.57
CA ASN A 102 22.27 2.55 15.78
C ASN A 102 21.61 3.06 17.09
N LYS A 103 21.16 2.15 17.94
CA LYS A 103 20.67 2.44 19.30
C LYS A 103 21.75 2.15 20.33
#